data_06884e674f917e8926130bda01ac9cf3
#
_entry.id   06884e674f917e8926130bda01ac9cf3
#
_cell.length_a   1.000
_cell.length_b   1.000
_cell.length_c   1.000
_cell.angle_alpha   90.00
_cell.angle_beta   90.00
_cell.angle_gamma   90.00
#
_symmetry.space_group_name_H-M   'P 1'
#
loop_
_entity.id
_entity.type
_entity.pdbx_description
1 polymer ?
#
loop_
_entity_poly.entity_id
_entity_poly.type
_entity_poly.pdbx_seq_one_letter_code
_entity_poly.pdbx_strand_id
1 'polypeptide(L)'
;MANLISWINIAVVFGSIVLFGAVGETLTEKAGNLNLGTPGIMCMGGAFGFVGAYLYETSVGNPNAFMCILVALGTAFIVSALGGLIYSFLTTTLHANQNVTGLTLTIFGVGLGKFFGTYVIPKGAVSTKADFATKIFRARIPFLSDKLGVVGDILFSYGFMMYLALIVAICATLFLTKTRTGLNLRAVGENPATADAAGINVTKYKYLATCIGSGITGLGGVYYILDYSKGTWATASGTAIESLAWLSVALVIFIRWRPVHAIWGSYLFGLCYWAYQFLPKIIGIKVNTDLAKMIPYVITILVLIISSMRKSKDNQAPASLGLSYFREER
;
A
#
# COMPACT_ATOMS: atom_id res chain seq x y z
N MET A 1 -8.93 1.08 29.58
CA MET A 1 -8.48 -0.15 28.90
C MET A 1 -9.20 -0.35 27.55
N ALA A 2 -10.53 -0.48 27.50
CA ALA A 2 -11.25 -0.73 26.23
C ALA A 2 -10.95 0.30 25.11
N ASN A 3 -10.91 1.60 25.42
CA ASN A 3 -10.59 2.64 24.44
C ASN A 3 -9.16 2.52 23.89
N LEU A 4 -8.20 2.08 24.71
CA LEU A 4 -6.81 1.89 24.29
C LEU A 4 -6.69 0.68 23.33
N ILE A 5 -7.34 -0.44 23.66
CA ILE A 5 -7.36 -1.64 22.80
C ILE A 5 -8.02 -1.31 21.46
N SER A 6 -9.16 -0.59 21.49
CA SER A 6 -9.84 -0.16 20.25
C SER A 6 -8.98 0.76 19.40
N TRP A 7 -8.21 1.66 20.01
CA TRP A 7 -7.27 2.53 19.31
C TRP A 7 -6.17 1.72 18.64
N ILE A 8 -5.52 0.81 19.37
CA ILE A 8 -4.48 -0.06 18.82
C ILE A 8 -5.03 -0.88 17.66
N ASN A 9 -6.20 -1.50 17.83
CA ASN A 9 -6.79 -2.36 16.80
C ASN A 9 -7.08 -1.59 15.50
N ILE A 10 -7.69 -0.42 15.57
CA ILE A 10 -7.96 0.38 14.37
C ILE A 10 -6.68 0.93 13.75
N ALA A 11 -5.69 1.30 14.56
CA ALA A 11 -4.39 1.77 14.11
C ALA A 11 -3.59 0.67 13.38
N VAL A 12 -3.68 -0.58 13.84
CA VAL A 12 -3.02 -1.72 13.19
C VAL A 12 -3.66 -2.03 11.84
N VAL A 13 -4.99 -2.10 11.75
CA VAL A 13 -5.68 -2.31 10.46
C VAL A 13 -5.32 -1.19 9.48
N PHE A 14 -5.43 0.07 9.90
CA PHE A 14 -5.06 1.23 9.09
C PHE A 14 -3.57 1.20 8.67
N GLY A 15 -2.67 0.95 9.62
CA GLY A 15 -1.24 0.84 9.36
C GLY A 15 -0.90 -0.29 8.38
N SER A 16 -1.61 -1.42 8.43
CA SER A 16 -1.37 -2.53 7.52
C SER A 16 -1.76 -2.20 6.07
N ILE A 17 -2.76 -1.33 5.85
CA ILE A 17 -3.10 -0.81 4.52
C ILE A 17 -1.94 0.02 3.96
N VAL A 18 -1.44 0.95 4.78
CA VAL A 18 -0.29 1.81 4.44
C VAL A 18 0.98 0.98 4.24
N LEU A 19 1.15 -0.12 5.00
CA LEU A 19 2.27 -1.05 4.88
C LEU A 19 2.33 -1.70 3.49
N PHE A 20 1.21 -2.17 2.94
CA PHE A 20 1.16 -2.71 1.57
C PHE A 20 1.62 -1.66 0.54
N GLY A 21 1.12 -0.44 0.64
CA GLY A 21 1.50 0.65 -0.23
C GLY A 21 3.00 0.98 -0.14
N ALA A 22 3.52 1.13 1.09
CA ALA A 22 4.92 1.47 1.33
C ALA A 22 5.89 0.36 0.90
N VAL A 23 5.53 -0.93 1.09
CA VAL A 23 6.37 -2.04 0.63
C VAL A 23 6.37 -2.13 -0.89
N GLY A 24 5.21 -1.97 -1.54
CA GLY A 24 5.11 -1.97 -3.00
C GLY A 24 5.91 -0.82 -3.62
N GLU A 25 5.78 0.38 -3.08
CA GLU A 25 6.51 1.56 -3.55
C GLU A 25 8.01 1.43 -3.28
N THR A 26 8.42 0.89 -2.12
CA THR A 26 9.84 0.63 -1.84
C THR A 26 10.49 -0.29 -2.88
N LEU A 27 9.79 -1.32 -3.36
CA LEU A 27 10.29 -2.20 -4.42
C LEU A 27 10.46 -1.45 -5.74
N THR A 28 9.51 -0.61 -6.10
CA THR A 28 9.53 0.21 -7.31
C THR A 28 10.67 1.23 -7.27
N GLU A 29 10.81 1.97 -6.17
CA GLU A 29 11.82 2.99 -6.01
C GLU A 29 13.23 2.41 -5.87
N LYS A 30 13.38 1.21 -5.29
CA LYS A 30 14.67 0.48 -5.25
C LYS A 30 15.19 0.06 -6.63
N ALA A 31 14.35 0.06 -7.67
CA ALA A 31 14.74 -0.11 -9.06
C ALA A 31 15.08 1.24 -9.76
N GLY A 32 14.99 2.37 -9.06
CA GLY A 32 15.22 3.70 -9.61
C GLY A 32 13.99 4.35 -10.27
N ASN A 33 12.80 3.79 -10.11
CA ASN A 33 11.56 4.33 -10.65
C ASN A 33 10.79 5.09 -9.57
N LEU A 34 10.65 6.41 -9.71
CA LEU A 34 9.88 7.26 -8.79
C LEU A 34 8.40 7.27 -9.20
N ASN A 35 7.61 6.41 -8.60
CA ASN A 35 6.21 6.20 -9.02
C ASN A 35 5.20 6.98 -8.17
N LEU A 36 4.98 8.24 -8.49
CA LEU A 36 3.91 9.03 -7.89
C LEU A 36 2.48 8.59 -8.33
N GLY A 37 2.39 7.52 -9.15
CA GLY A 37 1.13 6.89 -9.56
C GLY A 37 0.54 5.92 -8.53
N THR A 38 1.26 5.65 -7.45
CA THR A 38 0.85 4.76 -6.35
C THR A 38 -0.56 4.99 -5.84
N PRO A 39 -1.06 6.24 -5.65
CA PRO A 39 -2.43 6.47 -5.23
C PRO A 39 -3.48 6.01 -6.24
N GLY A 40 -3.25 6.24 -7.53
CA GLY A 40 -4.13 5.76 -8.59
C GLY A 40 -4.13 4.22 -8.68
N ILE A 41 -2.94 3.62 -8.61
CA ILE A 41 -2.75 2.16 -8.63
C ILE A 41 -3.45 1.49 -7.46
N MET A 42 -3.31 2.04 -6.24
CA MET A 42 -3.97 1.52 -5.05
C MET A 42 -5.50 1.63 -5.16
N CYS A 43 -6.01 2.73 -5.73
CA CYS A 43 -7.43 2.91 -5.98
C CYS A 43 -7.96 1.90 -7.00
N MET A 44 -7.23 1.66 -8.10
CA MET A 44 -7.55 0.61 -9.09
C MET A 44 -7.64 -0.75 -8.41
N GLY A 45 -6.62 -1.14 -7.62
CA GLY A 45 -6.61 -2.40 -6.89
C GLY A 45 -7.80 -2.55 -5.94
N GLY A 46 -8.10 -1.51 -5.17
CA GLY A 46 -9.24 -1.47 -4.26
C GLY A 46 -10.57 -1.64 -4.98
N ALA A 47 -10.79 -0.88 -6.05
CA ALA A 47 -12.01 -0.93 -6.83
C ALA A 47 -12.21 -2.29 -7.51
N PHE A 48 -11.22 -2.77 -8.26
CA PHE A 48 -11.35 -4.03 -9.00
C PHE A 48 -11.35 -5.25 -8.10
N GLY A 49 -10.59 -5.23 -6.98
CA GLY A 49 -10.68 -6.29 -5.97
C GLY A 49 -12.07 -6.37 -5.33
N PHE A 50 -12.65 -5.21 -5.00
CA PHE A 50 -14.03 -5.13 -4.51
C PHE A 50 -15.04 -5.61 -5.56
N VAL A 51 -14.97 -5.10 -6.80
CA VAL A 51 -15.87 -5.49 -7.89
C VAL A 51 -15.76 -6.98 -8.17
N GLY A 52 -14.56 -7.55 -8.20
CA GLY A 52 -14.35 -8.98 -8.39
C GLY A 52 -15.01 -9.82 -7.29
N ALA A 53 -14.82 -9.43 -6.03
CA ALA A 53 -15.45 -10.10 -4.89
C ALA A 53 -16.99 -9.99 -4.93
N TYR A 54 -17.50 -8.80 -5.20
CA TYR A 54 -18.93 -8.51 -5.28
C TYR A 54 -19.62 -9.30 -6.40
N LEU A 55 -19.03 -9.30 -7.58
CA LEU A 55 -19.57 -10.06 -8.72
C LEU A 55 -19.53 -11.56 -8.46
N TYR A 56 -18.46 -12.06 -7.84
CA TYR A 56 -18.38 -13.47 -7.47
C TYR A 56 -19.47 -13.87 -6.49
N GLU A 57 -19.67 -13.12 -5.39
CA GLU A 57 -20.68 -13.45 -4.37
C GLU A 57 -22.11 -13.32 -4.89
N THR A 58 -22.38 -12.41 -5.85
CA THR A 58 -23.72 -12.22 -6.42
C THR A 58 -24.04 -13.19 -7.55
N SER A 59 -23.02 -13.71 -8.26
CA SER A 59 -23.20 -14.62 -9.40
C SER A 59 -23.25 -16.09 -9.00
N VAL A 60 -22.73 -16.45 -7.83
CA VAL A 60 -22.62 -17.84 -7.37
C VAL A 60 -23.59 -18.09 -6.21
N GLY A 61 -24.53 -19.04 -6.37
CA GLY A 61 -25.54 -19.33 -5.34
C GLY A 61 -24.96 -19.81 -4.00
N ASN A 62 -23.79 -20.51 -4.02
CA ASN A 62 -23.05 -20.92 -2.83
C ASN A 62 -21.59 -20.50 -2.98
N PRO A 63 -21.21 -19.25 -2.61
CA PRO A 63 -19.85 -18.75 -2.78
C PRO A 63 -18.87 -19.47 -1.85
N ASN A 64 -17.74 -19.90 -2.39
CA ASN A 64 -16.65 -20.54 -1.64
C ASN A 64 -15.69 -19.46 -1.12
N ALA A 65 -15.32 -19.54 0.16
CA ALA A 65 -14.42 -18.56 0.81
C ALA A 65 -13.05 -18.46 0.13
N PHE A 66 -12.43 -19.59 -0.23
CA PHE A 66 -11.13 -19.61 -0.88
C PHE A 66 -11.17 -18.92 -2.26
N MET A 67 -12.20 -19.26 -3.07
CA MET A 67 -12.38 -18.64 -4.39
C MET A 67 -12.66 -17.14 -4.30
N CYS A 68 -13.44 -16.70 -3.30
CA CYS A 68 -13.71 -15.28 -3.05
C CYS A 68 -12.39 -14.52 -2.76
N ILE A 69 -11.54 -15.06 -1.88
CA ILE A 69 -10.21 -14.49 -1.59
C ILE A 69 -9.36 -14.42 -2.86
N LEU A 70 -9.30 -15.52 -3.61
CA LEU A 70 -8.48 -15.63 -4.83
C LEU A 70 -8.92 -14.62 -5.89
N VAL A 71 -10.23 -14.48 -6.11
CA VAL A 71 -10.79 -13.51 -7.06
C VAL A 71 -10.51 -12.09 -6.58
N ALA A 72 -10.78 -11.76 -5.31
CA ALA A 72 -10.57 -10.41 -4.78
C ALA A 72 -9.09 -9.98 -4.85
N LEU A 73 -8.18 -10.82 -4.35
CA LEU A 73 -6.75 -10.51 -4.33
C LEU A 73 -6.14 -10.61 -5.73
N GLY A 74 -6.56 -11.58 -6.54
CA GLY A 74 -6.09 -11.77 -7.91
C GLY A 74 -6.45 -10.59 -8.81
N THR A 75 -7.70 -10.15 -8.79
CA THR A 75 -8.14 -8.97 -9.57
C THR A 75 -7.46 -7.69 -9.10
N ALA A 76 -7.35 -7.47 -7.77
CA ALA A 76 -6.64 -6.34 -7.21
C ALA A 76 -5.17 -6.31 -7.67
N PHE A 77 -4.46 -7.44 -7.55
CA PHE A 77 -3.05 -7.54 -7.91
C PHE A 77 -2.83 -7.34 -9.42
N ILE A 78 -3.60 -8.05 -10.26
CA ILE A 78 -3.44 -7.99 -11.72
C ILE A 78 -3.72 -6.59 -12.26
N VAL A 79 -4.84 -5.97 -11.86
CA VAL A 79 -5.20 -4.64 -12.37
C VAL A 79 -4.20 -3.57 -11.91
N SER A 80 -3.73 -3.67 -10.68
CA SER A 80 -2.68 -2.77 -10.18
C SER A 80 -1.34 -2.99 -10.86
N ALA A 81 -0.97 -4.25 -11.13
CA ALA A 81 0.23 -4.58 -11.91
C ALA A 81 0.15 -4.06 -13.35
N LEU A 82 -1.04 -4.07 -13.98
CA LEU A 82 -1.27 -3.45 -15.28
C LEU A 82 -1.09 -1.92 -15.21
N GLY A 83 -1.54 -1.27 -14.14
CA GLY A 83 -1.23 0.14 -13.89
C GLY A 83 0.29 0.39 -13.80
N GLY A 84 1.02 -0.47 -13.09
CA GLY A 84 2.49 -0.44 -13.04
C GLY A 84 3.15 -0.73 -14.39
N LEU A 85 2.55 -1.59 -15.22
CA LEU A 85 3.00 -1.86 -16.57
C LEU A 85 2.89 -0.62 -17.46
N ILE A 86 1.76 0.08 -17.41
CA ILE A 86 1.55 1.34 -18.13
C ILE A 86 2.60 2.36 -17.71
N TYR A 87 2.80 2.53 -16.40
CA TYR A 87 3.83 3.42 -15.87
C TYR A 87 5.22 3.06 -16.40
N SER A 88 5.62 1.77 -16.30
CA SER A 88 6.92 1.30 -16.77
C SER A 88 7.12 1.48 -18.26
N PHE A 89 6.08 1.25 -19.07
CA PHE A 89 6.13 1.47 -20.51
C PHE A 89 6.42 2.93 -20.85
N LEU A 90 5.73 3.86 -20.20
CA LEU A 90 5.92 5.30 -20.43
C LEU A 90 7.29 5.78 -19.93
N THR A 91 7.73 5.34 -18.75
CA THR A 91 8.94 5.88 -18.11
C THR A 91 10.22 5.14 -18.49
N THR A 92 10.16 3.82 -18.73
CA THR A 92 11.35 3.00 -19.01
C THR A 92 11.55 2.78 -20.50
N THR A 93 10.47 2.65 -21.30
CA THR A 93 10.59 2.45 -22.76
C THR A 93 10.51 3.76 -23.53
N LEU A 94 9.56 4.64 -23.20
CA LEU A 94 9.38 5.94 -23.86
C LEU A 94 10.16 7.07 -23.18
N HIS A 95 10.85 6.78 -22.08
CA HIS A 95 11.66 7.75 -21.31
C HIS A 95 10.90 9.02 -20.90
N ALA A 96 9.56 8.93 -20.73
CA ALA A 96 8.74 10.03 -20.26
C ALA A 96 9.13 10.45 -18.83
N ASN A 97 8.87 11.70 -18.48
CA ASN A 97 9.15 12.22 -17.14
C ASN A 97 8.38 11.42 -16.08
N GLN A 98 9.09 10.85 -15.13
CA GLN A 98 8.53 9.94 -14.12
C GLN A 98 7.52 10.63 -13.21
N ASN A 99 7.77 11.90 -12.81
CA ASN A 99 6.87 12.65 -11.94
C ASN A 99 5.54 12.94 -12.64
N VAL A 100 5.61 13.45 -13.87
CA VAL A 100 4.40 13.79 -14.67
C VAL A 100 3.59 12.53 -14.97
N THR A 101 4.27 11.45 -15.39
CA THR A 101 3.62 10.17 -15.68
C THR A 101 2.95 9.61 -14.42
N GLY A 102 3.62 9.67 -13.27
CA GLY A 102 3.07 9.20 -12.00
C GLY A 102 1.82 9.99 -11.59
N LEU A 103 1.88 11.32 -11.60
CA LEU A 103 0.72 12.17 -11.26
C LEU A 103 -0.45 11.96 -12.24
N THR A 104 -0.17 11.81 -13.53
CA THR A 104 -1.20 11.51 -14.53
C THR A 104 -1.84 10.15 -14.26
N LEU A 105 -1.03 9.14 -13.93
CA LEU A 105 -1.53 7.80 -13.57
C LEU A 105 -2.35 7.82 -12.27
N THR A 106 -2.03 8.70 -11.32
CA THR A 106 -2.86 8.90 -10.12
C THR A 106 -4.25 9.37 -10.50
N ILE A 107 -4.36 10.44 -11.29
CA ILE A 107 -5.66 10.98 -11.72
C ILE A 107 -6.45 9.94 -12.52
N PHE A 108 -5.79 9.29 -13.48
CA PHE A 108 -6.37 8.22 -14.28
C PHE A 108 -6.85 7.04 -13.44
N GLY A 109 -6.00 6.53 -12.55
CA GLY A 109 -6.29 5.37 -11.72
C GLY A 109 -7.41 5.62 -10.71
N VAL A 110 -7.45 6.81 -10.09
CA VAL A 110 -8.54 7.22 -9.20
C VAL A 110 -9.85 7.36 -9.98
N GLY A 111 -9.81 7.95 -11.18
CA GLY A 111 -10.97 8.06 -12.06
C GLY A 111 -11.51 6.69 -12.49
N LEU A 112 -10.60 5.81 -12.95
CA LEU A 112 -10.94 4.44 -13.36
C LEU A 112 -11.52 3.63 -12.19
N GLY A 113 -10.89 3.70 -11.01
CA GLY A 113 -11.36 3.03 -9.81
C GLY A 113 -12.74 3.52 -9.36
N LYS A 114 -12.96 4.83 -9.36
CA LYS A 114 -14.29 5.40 -9.07
C LYS A 114 -15.34 4.95 -10.08
N PHE A 115 -15.02 4.96 -11.37
CA PHE A 115 -15.94 4.53 -12.43
C PHE A 115 -16.39 3.08 -12.23
N PHE A 116 -15.45 2.14 -12.18
CA PHE A 116 -15.79 0.72 -12.06
C PHE A 116 -16.37 0.35 -10.70
N GLY A 117 -15.86 0.91 -9.61
CA GLY A 117 -16.41 0.68 -8.28
C GLY A 117 -17.82 1.21 -8.11
N THR A 118 -18.15 2.35 -8.74
CA THR A 118 -19.49 2.93 -8.69
C THR A 118 -20.46 2.23 -9.67
N TYR A 119 -19.94 1.64 -10.75
CA TYR A 119 -20.76 0.91 -11.72
C TYR A 119 -21.56 -0.23 -11.11
N VAL A 120 -21.06 -0.88 -10.06
CA VAL A 120 -21.74 -1.98 -9.36
C VAL A 120 -22.73 -1.50 -8.28
N ILE A 121 -22.84 -0.18 -8.04
CA ILE A 121 -23.84 0.37 -7.12
C ILE A 121 -25.22 0.32 -7.80
N PRO A 122 -26.23 -0.28 -7.16
CA PRO A 122 -27.59 -0.30 -7.69
C PRO A 122 -28.14 1.11 -7.95
N LYS A 123 -28.94 1.27 -9.01
CA LYS A 123 -29.57 2.56 -9.34
C LYS A 123 -30.39 3.08 -8.16
N GLY A 124 -30.09 4.32 -7.75
CA GLY A 124 -30.76 4.97 -6.60
C GLY A 124 -30.12 4.69 -5.24
N ALA A 125 -29.11 3.82 -5.16
CA ALA A 125 -28.32 3.60 -3.95
C ALA A 125 -27.09 4.52 -3.90
N VAL A 126 -26.63 4.84 -2.69
CA VAL A 126 -25.42 5.66 -2.45
C VAL A 126 -24.17 4.79 -2.32
N SER A 127 -24.35 3.53 -1.99
CA SER A 127 -23.26 2.55 -1.78
C SER A 127 -23.74 1.13 -2.06
N THR A 128 -22.78 0.23 -2.23
CA THR A 128 -23.04 -1.21 -2.28
C THR A 128 -22.08 -1.94 -1.36
N LYS A 129 -22.41 -3.16 -0.97
CA LYS A 129 -21.65 -3.92 0.02
C LYS A 129 -21.48 -5.38 -0.39
N ALA A 130 -20.27 -5.89 -0.20
CA ALA A 130 -19.90 -7.29 -0.38
C ALA A 130 -19.90 -7.98 0.99
N ASP A 131 -21.04 -8.51 1.41
CA ASP A 131 -21.22 -9.04 2.78
C ASP A 131 -20.47 -10.35 3.02
N PHE A 132 -20.48 -11.26 2.03
CA PHE A 132 -19.78 -12.53 2.15
C PHE A 132 -18.27 -12.33 2.17
N ALA A 133 -17.73 -11.54 1.23
CA ALA A 133 -16.32 -11.20 1.20
C ALA A 133 -15.87 -10.51 2.51
N THR A 134 -16.68 -9.58 3.04
CA THR A 134 -16.39 -8.89 4.29
C THR A 134 -16.27 -9.85 5.47
N LYS A 135 -17.17 -10.82 5.59
CA LYS A 135 -17.11 -11.84 6.66
C LYS A 135 -15.81 -12.61 6.63
N ILE A 136 -15.32 -12.97 5.43
CA ILE A 136 -14.08 -13.72 5.25
C ILE A 136 -12.87 -12.84 5.58
N PHE A 137 -12.79 -11.63 5.02
CA PHE A 137 -11.64 -10.73 5.20
C PHE A 137 -11.49 -10.26 6.66
N ARG A 138 -12.59 -10.17 7.40
CA ARG A 138 -12.63 -9.79 8.81
C ARG A 138 -12.72 -10.98 9.77
N ALA A 139 -12.65 -12.21 9.25
CA ALA A 139 -12.63 -13.41 10.09
C ALA A 139 -11.43 -13.37 11.03
N ARG A 140 -11.69 -13.39 12.33
CA ARG A 140 -10.67 -13.45 13.39
C ARG A 140 -10.22 -14.90 13.58
N ILE A 141 -9.07 -15.10 14.20
CA ILE A 141 -8.59 -16.41 14.61
C ILE A 141 -9.14 -16.69 16.03
N PRO A 142 -10.30 -17.35 16.19
CA PRO A 142 -11.04 -17.39 17.46
C PRO A 142 -10.28 -18.11 18.57
N PHE A 143 -9.50 -19.15 18.21
CA PHE A 143 -8.83 -20.01 19.19
C PHE A 143 -7.72 -19.33 20.00
N LEU A 144 -7.01 -18.34 19.42
CA LEU A 144 -5.91 -17.63 20.09
C LEU A 144 -6.39 -16.35 20.80
N SER A 145 -7.40 -15.67 20.24
CA SER A 145 -7.94 -14.44 20.81
C SER A 145 -8.54 -14.68 22.21
N ASP A 146 -9.35 -15.73 22.36
CA ASP A 146 -10.11 -15.95 23.61
C ASP A 146 -9.24 -16.52 24.75
N LYS A 147 -8.12 -17.20 24.44
CA LYS A 147 -7.26 -17.81 25.47
C LYS A 147 -6.21 -16.86 26.07
N LEU A 148 -5.79 -15.83 25.36
CA LEU A 148 -4.70 -14.95 25.75
C LEU A 148 -5.18 -13.61 26.34
N GLY A 149 -6.49 -13.40 26.56
CA GLY A 149 -7.05 -12.18 27.13
C GLY A 149 -6.63 -10.93 26.33
N VAL A 150 -6.19 -9.88 27.03
CA VAL A 150 -5.81 -8.58 26.41
C VAL A 150 -4.70 -8.74 25.35
N VAL A 151 -3.77 -9.64 25.51
CA VAL A 151 -2.70 -9.90 24.53
C VAL A 151 -3.28 -10.56 23.28
N GLY A 152 -4.24 -11.47 23.45
CA GLY A 152 -4.99 -12.08 22.35
C GLY A 152 -5.76 -11.06 21.53
N ASP A 153 -6.43 -10.13 22.20
CA ASP A 153 -7.18 -9.04 21.57
C ASP A 153 -6.29 -8.08 20.77
N ILE A 154 -5.06 -7.86 21.19
CA ILE A 154 -4.10 -6.97 20.51
C ILE A 154 -3.38 -7.67 19.34
N LEU A 155 -3.12 -8.99 19.42
CA LEU A 155 -2.32 -9.69 18.42
C LEU A 155 -3.14 -10.52 17.43
N PHE A 156 -4.32 -11.05 17.84
CA PHE A 156 -5.08 -12.05 17.09
C PHE A 156 -6.51 -11.62 16.73
N SER A 157 -6.88 -10.35 16.95
CA SER A 157 -8.20 -9.82 16.62
C SER A 157 -8.34 -9.34 15.17
N TYR A 158 -7.37 -9.61 14.31
CA TYR A 158 -7.34 -9.10 12.94
C TYR A 158 -7.70 -10.15 11.91
N GLY A 159 -8.18 -9.68 10.75
CA GLY A 159 -8.33 -10.52 9.57
C GLY A 159 -6.97 -10.97 9.01
N PHE A 160 -6.98 -11.99 8.14
CA PHE A 160 -5.76 -12.57 7.58
C PHE A 160 -4.88 -11.57 6.79
N MET A 161 -5.46 -10.49 6.26
CA MET A 161 -4.74 -9.49 5.47
C MET A 161 -3.66 -8.74 6.26
N MET A 162 -3.86 -8.53 7.57
CA MET A 162 -2.84 -7.94 8.45
C MET A 162 -1.59 -8.83 8.50
N TYR A 163 -1.77 -10.14 8.68
CA TYR A 163 -0.65 -11.08 8.71
C TYR A 163 0.01 -11.21 7.33
N LEU A 164 -0.79 -11.18 6.26
CA LEU A 164 -0.28 -11.16 4.89
C LEU A 164 0.60 -9.92 4.65
N ALA A 165 0.21 -8.73 5.16
CA ALA A 165 1.02 -7.52 5.05
C ALA A 165 2.40 -7.68 5.71
N LEU A 166 2.44 -8.28 6.92
CA LEU A 166 3.69 -8.58 7.62
C LEU A 166 4.56 -9.57 6.84
N ILE A 167 3.96 -10.64 6.34
CA ILE A 167 4.67 -11.65 5.53
C ILE A 167 5.25 -11.00 4.28
N VAL A 168 4.48 -10.18 3.56
CA VAL A 168 4.94 -9.48 2.35
C VAL A 168 6.10 -8.53 2.67
N ALA A 169 6.05 -7.79 3.78
CA ALA A 169 7.12 -6.89 4.20
C ALA A 169 8.41 -7.66 4.55
N ILE A 170 8.30 -8.80 5.24
CA ILE A 170 9.43 -9.67 5.57
C ILE A 170 10.01 -10.30 4.29
N CYS A 171 9.16 -10.85 3.41
CA CYS A 171 9.57 -11.44 2.14
C CYS A 171 10.26 -10.40 1.23
N ALA A 172 9.73 -9.17 1.13
CA ALA A 172 10.36 -8.09 0.39
C ALA A 172 11.74 -7.72 0.96
N THR A 173 11.88 -7.71 2.29
CA THR A 173 13.17 -7.47 2.96
C THR A 173 14.17 -8.57 2.64
N LEU A 174 13.77 -9.84 2.78
CA LEU A 174 14.62 -11.00 2.47
C LEU A 174 15.00 -11.02 0.98
N PHE A 175 14.05 -10.73 0.09
CA PHE A 175 14.29 -10.60 -1.33
C PHE A 175 15.37 -9.56 -1.62
N LEU A 176 15.23 -8.34 -1.13
CA LEU A 176 16.17 -7.24 -1.37
C LEU A 176 17.55 -7.46 -0.73
N THR A 177 17.64 -8.21 0.39
CA THR A 177 18.88 -8.33 1.16
C THR A 177 19.60 -9.66 0.97
N LYS A 178 18.88 -10.73 0.68
CA LYS A 178 19.42 -12.10 0.69
C LYS A 178 19.42 -12.79 -0.68
N THR A 179 18.75 -12.22 -1.70
CA THR A 179 18.71 -12.85 -3.03
C THR A 179 19.59 -12.14 -4.06
N ARG A 180 20.13 -12.90 -5.02
CA ARG A 180 20.91 -12.32 -6.15
C ARG A 180 20.06 -11.37 -6.98
N THR A 181 18.79 -11.72 -7.23
CA THR A 181 17.85 -10.88 -7.98
C THR A 181 17.57 -9.55 -7.26
N GLY A 182 17.42 -9.57 -5.93
CA GLY A 182 17.23 -8.36 -5.12
C GLY A 182 18.50 -7.48 -5.09
N LEU A 183 19.67 -8.07 -5.06
CA LEU A 183 20.95 -7.34 -5.17
C LEU A 183 21.10 -6.69 -6.55
N ASN A 184 20.75 -7.40 -7.62
CA ASN A 184 20.75 -6.85 -8.99
C ASN A 184 19.75 -5.69 -9.11
N LEU A 185 18.57 -5.82 -8.53
CA LEU A 185 17.58 -4.76 -8.51
C LEU A 185 18.13 -3.49 -7.85
N ARG A 186 18.78 -3.62 -6.70
CA ARG A 186 19.42 -2.50 -6.00
C ARG A 186 20.55 -1.89 -6.80
N ALA A 187 21.38 -2.70 -7.48
CA ALA A 187 22.42 -2.23 -8.36
C ALA A 187 21.86 -1.39 -9.52
N VAL A 188 20.74 -1.81 -10.11
CA VAL A 188 20.01 -1.06 -11.14
C VAL A 188 19.54 0.30 -10.61
N GLY A 189 19.04 0.36 -9.38
CA GLY A 189 18.59 1.62 -8.78
C GLY A 189 19.73 2.55 -8.35
N GLU A 190 20.89 2.02 -8.01
CA GLU A 190 22.06 2.84 -7.63
C GLU A 190 22.81 3.37 -8.87
N ASN A 191 23.12 2.49 -9.81
CA ASN A 191 23.82 2.89 -11.05
C ASN A 191 23.43 1.96 -12.20
N PRO A 192 22.44 2.34 -13.02
CA PRO A 192 21.97 1.51 -14.13
C PRO A 192 23.05 1.29 -15.20
N ALA A 193 23.94 2.26 -15.45
CA ALA A 193 25.00 2.12 -16.43
C ALA A 193 26.02 1.04 -16.00
N THR A 194 26.43 1.04 -14.74
CA THR A 194 27.34 0.02 -14.19
C THR A 194 26.65 -1.35 -14.15
N ALA A 195 25.35 -1.41 -13.80
CA ALA A 195 24.59 -2.65 -13.80
C ALA A 195 24.50 -3.26 -15.21
N ASP A 196 24.22 -2.44 -16.24
CA ASP A 196 24.18 -2.89 -17.64
C ASP A 196 25.56 -3.34 -18.13
N ALA A 197 26.62 -2.64 -17.77
CA ALA A 197 28.00 -3.06 -18.08
C ALA A 197 28.38 -4.42 -17.45
N ALA A 198 27.77 -4.75 -16.30
CA ALA A 198 27.91 -6.05 -15.64
C ALA A 198 26.96 -7.14 -16.22
N GLY A 199 26.24 -6.84 -17.32
CA GLY A 199 25.33 -7.78 -17.99
C GLY A 199 23.95 -7.90 -17.36
N ILE A 200 23.57 -6.98 -16.45
CA ILE A 200 22.24 -6.97 -15.83
C ILE A 200 21.27 -6.23 -16.74
N ASN A 201 20.15 -6.86 -17.10
CA ASN A 201 19.14 -6.23 -17.94
C ASN A 201 18.31 -5.20 -17.14
N VAL A 202 18.71 -3.92 -17.22
CA VAL A 202 18.12 -2.79 -16.51
C VAL A 202 16.62 -2.67 -16.77
N THR A 203 16.21 -2.71 -18.03
CA THR A 203 14.80 -2.60 -18.45
C THR A 203 13.94 -3.67 -17.78
N LYS A 204 14.37 -4.96 -17.84
CA LYS A 204 13.63 -6.08 -17.23
C LYS A 204 13.44 -5.88 -15.72
N TYR A 205 14.48 -5.45 -15.01
CA TYR A 205 14.41 -5.23 -13.56
C TYR A 205 13.47 -4.07 -13.20
N LYS A 206 13.54 -2.96 -13.96
CA LYS A 206 12.63 -1.82 -13.77
C LYS A 206 11.17 -2.21 -13.97
N TYR A 207 10.85 -2.93 -15.06
CA TYR A 207 9.49 -3.43 -15.32
C TYR A 207 8.98 -4.37 -14.24
N LEU A 208 9.75 -5.40 -13.90
CA LEU A 208 9.32 -6.40 -12.91
C LEU A 208 9.12 -5.77 -11.52
N ALA A 209 10.04 -4.90 -11.09
CA ALA A 209 9.92 -4.22 -9.81
C ALA A 209 8.67 -3.35 -9.72
N THR A 210 8.39 -2.59 -10.77
CA THR A 210 7.22 -1.71 -10.80
C THR A 210 5.91 -2.51 -10.91
N CYS A 211 5.84 -3.55 -11.75
CA CYS A 211 4.64 -4.37 -11.85
C CYS A 211 4.32 -5.11 -10.54
N ILE A 212 5.33 -5.74 -9.93
CA ILE A 212 5.15 -6.47 -8.67
C ILE A 212 4.86 -5.49 -7.52
N GLY A 213 5.61 -4.38 -7.45
CA GLY A 213 5.39 -3.34 -6.44
C GLY A 213 3.98 -2.75 -6.53
N SER A 214 3.54 -2.41 -7.74
CA SER A 214 2.17 -1.95 -8.00
C SER A 214 1.10 -2.98 -7.63
N GLY A 215 1.33 -4.25 -7.95
CA GLY A 215 0.43 -5.35 -7.54
C GLY A 215 0.29 -5.44 -6.02
N ILE A 216 1.41 -5.36 -5.28
CA ILE A 216 1.41 -5.36 -3.81
C ILE A 216 0.65 -4.13 -3.27
N THR A 217 0.87 -2.94 -3.84
CA THR A 217 0.14 -1.72 -3.48
C THR A 217 -1.37 -1.89 -3.65
N GLY A 218 -1.82 -2.55 -4.73
CA GLY A 218 -3.23 -2.83 -4.97
C GLY A 218 -3.90 -3.69 -3.90
N LEU A 219 -3.14 -4.61 -3.27
CA LEU A 219 -3.65 -5.39 -2.14
C LEU A 219 -4.01 -4.52 -0.94
N GLY A 220 -3.29 -3.41 -0.73
CA GLY A 220 -3.67 -2.41 0.28
C GLY A 220 -5.02 -1.75 -0.02
N GLY A 221 -5.31 -1.47 -1.29
CA GLY A 221 -6.60 -0.91 -1.71
C GLY A 221 -7.78 -1.84 -1.45
N VAL A 222 -7.68 -3.11 -1.80
CA VAL A 222 -8.76 -4.08 -1.53
C VAL A 222 -8.90 -4.36 -0.04
N TYR A 223 -7.80 -4.37 0.71
CA TYR A 223 -7.84 -4.48 2.17
C TYR A 223 -8.60 -3.32 2.81
N TYR A 224 -8.36 -2.07 2.32
CA TYR A 224 -9.13 -0.91 2.76
C TYR A 224 -10.63 -1.13 2.59
N ILE A 225 -11.09 -1.61 1.45
CA ILE A 225 -12.52 -1.77 1.18
C ILE A 225 -13.11 -2.95 1.96
N LEU A 226 -12.52 -4.14 1.85
CA LEU A 226 -13.14 -5.36 2.37
C LEU A 226 -13.02 -5.53 3.89
N ASP A 227 -11.99 -4.97 4.52
CA ASP A 227 -11.82 -5.04 5.97
C ASP A 227 -12.14 -3.70 6.65
N TYR A 228 -11.37 -2.65 6.38
CA TYR A 228 -11.47 -1.37 7.08
C TYR A 228 -12.83 -0.68 6.84
N SER A 229 -13.27 -0.57 5.59
CA SER A 229 -14.58 -0.01 5.20
C SER A 229 -15.74 -1.01 5.33
N LYS A 230 -15.50 -2.17 5.95
CA LYS A 230 -16.51 -3.21 6.18
C LYS A 230 -17.21 -3.66 4.89
N GLY A 231 -16.44 -3.79 3.81
CA GLY A 231 -16.91 -4.24 2.50
C GLY A 231 -17.82 -3.25 1.77
N THR A 232 -17.84 -1.99 2.18
CA THR A 232 -18.71 -0.98 1.58
C THR A 232 -17.93 -0.16 0.55
N TRP A 233 -18.43 -0.13 -0.68
CA TRP A 233 -18.01 0.84 -1.68
C TRP A 233 -19.03 1.97 -1.79
N ALA A 234 -18.56 3.20 -1.65
CA ALA A 234 -19.31 4.43 -1.86
C ALA A 234 -18.53 5.36 -2.80
N THR A 235 -19.15 6.39 -3.33
CA THR A 235 -18.51 7.35 -4.24
C THR A 235 -17.24 7.99 -3.64
N ALA A 236 -17.21 8.20 -2.33
CA ALA A 236 -16.05 8.75 -1.61
C ALA A 236 -14.92 7.75 -1.38
N SER A 237 -15.13 6.43 -1.59
CA SER A 237 -14.12 5.39 -1.29
C SER A 237 -12.82 5.58 -2.07
N GLY A 238 -12.91 5.96 -3.35
CA GLY A 238 -11.72 6.22 -4.18
C GLY A 238 -10.86 7.36 -3.64
N THR A 239 -11.46 8.45 -3.17
CA THR A 239 -10.71 9.58 -2.58
C THR A 239 -10.08 9.21 -1.24
N ALA A 240 -10.73 8.37 -0.44
CA ALA A 240 -10.18 7.89 0.81
C ALA A 240 -8.97 6.97 0.59
N ILE A 241 -9.02 6.06 -0.40
CA ILE A 241 -7.88 5.22 -0.78
C ILE A 241 -6.72 6.08 -1.29
N GLU A 242 -7.01 7.08 -2.15
CA GLU A 242 -6.01 8.03 -2.66
C GLU A 242 -5.26 8.71 -1.52
N SER A 243 -5.98 9.23 -0.52
CA SER A 243 -5.36 9.90 0.63
C SER A 243 -4.45 8.97 1.43
N LEU A 244 -4.85 7.70 1.63
CA LEU A 244 -4.03 6.68 2.31
C LEU A 244 -2.78 6.30 1.53
N ALA A 245 -2.91 6.24 0.21
CA ALA A 245 -1.78 5.89 -0.64
C ALA A 245 -0.74 7.01 -0.67
N TRP A 246 -1.13 8.29 -0.62
CA TRP A 246 -0.18 9.39 -0.42
C TRP A 246 0.58 9.27 0.91
N LEU A 247 -0.10 8.82 1.96
CA LEU A 247 0.56 8.53 3.24
C LEU A 247 1.57 7.37 3.11
N SER A 248 1.28 6.37 2.27
CA SER A 248 2.22 5.27 1.98
C SER A 248 3.48 5.76 1.25
N VAL A 249 3.35 6.67 0.28
CA VAL A 249 4.49 7.30 -0.41
C VAL A 249 5.35 8.09 0.59
N ALA A 250 4.73 8.90 1.45
CA ALA A 250 5.44 9.62 2.50
C ALA A 250 6.17 8.66 3.47
N LEU A 251 5.57 7.52 3.77
CA LEU A 251 6.17 6.51 4.64
C LEU A 251 7.44 5.90 4.04
N VAL A 252 7.56 5.75 2.72
CA VAL A 252 8.77 5.20 2.07
C VAL A 252 10.01 6.03 2.43
N ILE A 253 9.87 7.36 2.41
CA ILE A 253 10.94 8.27 2.79
C ILE A 253 11.26 8.12 4.29
N PHE A 254 10.23 8.03 5.13
CA PHE A 254 10.37 7.83 6.58
C PHE A 254 11.13 6.54 6.94
N ILE A 255 10.81 5.43 6.27
CA ILE A 255 11.46 4.11 6.50
C ILE A 255 12.80 3.95 5.77
N ARG A 256 13.24 4.97 5.02
CA ARG A 256 14.51 4.98 4.28
C ARG A 256 14.64 3.81 3.30
N TRP A 257 13.58 3.53 2.55
CA TRP A 257 13.56 2.45 1.55
C TRP A 257 13.89 1.05 2.11
N ARG A 258 13.60 0.78 3.38
CA ARG A 258 13.80 -0.53 4.01
C ARG A 258 12.45 -1.15 4.39
N PRO A 259 11.98 -2.22 3.71
CA PRO A 259 10.64 -2.77 3.95
C PRO A 259 10.43 -3.26 5.38
N VAL A 260 11.47 -3.75 6.07
CA VAL A 260 11.34 -4.15 7.48
C VAL A 260 11.01 -2.96 8.39
N HIS A 261 11.53 -1.76 8.07
CA HIS A 261 11.22 -0.57 8.83
C HIS A 261 9.79 -0.07 8.56
N ALA A 262 9.19 -0.48 7.42
CA ALA A 262 7.81 -0.16 7.11
C ALA A 262 6.85 -0.74 8.15
N ILE A 263 7.18 -1.87 8.76
CA ILE A 263 6.33 -2.53 9.76
C ILE A 263 6.09 -1.60 10.95
N TRP A 264 7.13 -1.16 11.63
CA TRP A 264 6.96 -0.26 12.78
C TRP A 264 6.52 1.14 12.36
N GLY A 265 7.02 1.64 11.20
CA GLY A 265 6.65 2.95 10.68
C GLY A 265 5.16 3.06 10.35
N SER A 266 4.58 2.07 9.68
CA SER A 266 3.16 2.06 9.32
C SER A 266 2.24 2.00 10.54
N TYR A 267 2.60 1.22 11.55
CA TYR A 267 1.81 1.14 12.79
C TYR A 267 1.94 2.42 13.64
N LEU A 268 3.14 3.02 13.68
CA LEU A 268 3.31 4.34 14.29
C LEU A 268 2.43 5.39 13.60
N PHE A 269 2.42 5.42 12.27
CA PHE A 269 1.55 6.32 11.50
C PHE A 269 0.07 6.06 11.78
N GLY A 270 -0.35 4.79 11.85
CA GLY A 270 -1.71 4.41 12.22
C GLY A 270 -2.10 4.91 13.62
N LEU A 271 -1.22 4.75 14.60
CA LEU A 271 -1.43 5.25 15.96
C LEU A 271 -1.57 6.79 15.98
N CYS A 272 -0.67 7.48 15.29
CA CYS A 272 -0.70 8.94 15.19
C CYS A 272 -1.95 9.45 14.47
N TYR A 273 -2.33 8.79 13.35
CA TYR A 273 -3.50 9.17 12.58
C TYR A 273 -4.80 9.08 13.42
N TRP A 274 -4.96 8.02 14.19
CA TRP A 274 -6.16 7.82 15.02
C TRP A 274 -6.08 8.48 16.40
N ALA A 275 -4.94 9.08 16.76
CA ALA A 275 -4.74 9.78 18.03
C ALA A 275 -5.79 10.85 18.29
N TYR A 276 -6.21 11.60 17.27
CA TYR A 276 -7.20 12.66 17.41
C TYR A 276 -8.56 12.19 17.96
N GLN A 277 -8.93 10.95 17.69
CA GLN A 277 -10.22 10.41 18.12
C GLN A 277 -10.15 9.81 19.54
N PHE A 278 -9.01 9.22 19.90
CA PHE A 278 -8.87 8.43 21.11
C PHE A 278 -8.16 9.19 22.25
N LEU A 279 -7.16 10.03 21.95
CA LEU A 279 -6.45 10.83 22.96
C LEU A 279 -7.38 11.72 23.78
N PRO A 280 -8.33 12.48 23.20
CA PRO A 280 -9.26 13.28 23.97
C PRO A 280 -10.10 12.47 24.95
N LYS A 281 -10.47 11.23 24.54
CA LYS A 281 -11.28 10.31 25.37
C LYS A 281 -10.46 9.69 26.52
N ILE A 282 -9.14 9.53 26.33
CA ILE A 282 -8.24 8.91 27.31
C ILE A 282 -7.73 9.96 28.31
N ILE A 283 -7.35 11.16 27.82
CA ILE A 283 -6.71 12.20 28.62
C ILE A 283 -7.74 13.24 29.14
N GLY A 284 -8.94 13.27 28.56
CA GLY A 284 -10.00 14.24 28.93
C GLY A 284 -9.78 15.67 28.38
N ILE A 285 -8.86 15.86 27.44
CA ILE A 285 -8.53 17.17 26.86
C ILE A 285 -9.27 17.31 25.51
N LYS A 286 -9.95 18.43 25.31
CA LYS A 286 -10.55 18.78 24.02
C LYS A 286 -9.44 19.26 23.07
N VAL A 287 -9.06 18.42 22.11
CA VAL A 287 -8.10 18.75 21.03
C VAL A 287 -8.88 19.11 19.77
N ASN A 288 -8.44 20.15 19.05
CA ASN A 288 -9.00 20.45 17.73
C ASN A 288 -8.70 19.28 16.78
N THR A 289 -9.77 18.71 16.22
CA THR A 289 -9.71 17.49 15.39
C THR A 289 -8.82 17.67 14.16
N ASP A 290 -8.83 18.86 13.55
CA ASP A 290 -8.07 19.12 12.33
C ASP A 290 -6.58 19.28 12.61
N LEU A 291 -6.21 19.92 13.74
CA LEU A 291 -4.82 19.98 14.18
C LEU A 291 -4.29 18.57 14.54
N ALA A 292 -5.10 17.74 15.17
CA ALA A 292 -4.68 16.39 15.53
C ALA A 292 -4.47 15.48 14.30
N LYS A 293 -5.23 15.68 13.23
CA LYS A 293 -5.02 14.97 11.95
C LYS A 293 -3.71 15.36 11.25
N MET A 294 -3.11 16.49 11.57
CA MET A 294 -1.82 16.91 11.03
C MET A 294 -0.63 16.19 11.67
N ILE A 295 -0.81 15.56 12.85
CA ILE A 295 0.28 14.92 13.62
C ILE A 295 1.15 13.97 12.75
N PRO A 296 0.61 13.05 11.95
CA PRO A 296 1.43 12.15 11.12
C PRO A 296 2.34 12.91 10.15
N TYR A 297 1.82 13.97 9.54
CA TYR A 297 2.58 14.79 8.58
C TYR A 297 3.69 15.60 9.26
N VAL A 298 3.40 16.16 10.45
CA VAL A 298 4.41 16.85 11.27
C VAL A 298 5.52 15.88 11.68
N ILE A 299 5.19 14.67 12.11
CA ILE A 299 6.17 13.62 12.43
C ILE A 299 7.01 13.30 11.20
N THR A 300 6.40 13.18 10.01
CA THR A 300 7.14 12.93 8.75
C THR A 300 8.16 14.05 8.49
N ILE A 301 7.75 15.31 8.62
CA ILE A 301 8.64 16.46 8.42
C ILE A 301 9.80 16.43 9.41
N LEU A 302 9.53 16.18 10.69
CA LEU A 302 10.57 16.09 11.73
C LEU A 302 11.57 14.97 11.44
N VAL A 303 11.08 13.79 11.01
CA VAL A 303 11.96 12.68 10.65
C VAL A 303 12.79 13.00 9.40
N LEU A 304 12.22 13.67 8.40
CA LEU A 304 12.96 14.14 7.23
C LEU A 304 14.09 15.09 7.63
N ILE A 305 13.82 16.06 8.52
CA ILE A 305 14.85 16.98 9.03
C ILE A 305 15.97 16.20 9.74
N ILE A 306 15.62 15.32 10.69
CA ILE A 306 16.59 14.51 11.45
C ILE A 306 17.37 13.58 10.53
N SER A 307 16.70 12.98 9.53
CA SER A 307 17.32 12.08 8.57
C SER A 307 18.31 12.82 7.66
N SER A 308 17.95 14.03 7.22
CA SER A 308 18.80 14.87 6.38
C SER A 308 20.04 15.36 7.11
N MET A 309 19.95 15.59 8.42
CA MET A 309 21.11 15.97 9.27
C MET A 309 22.12 14.82 9.42
N ARG A 310 21.66 13.56 9.35
CA ARG A 310 22.53 12.37 9.45
C ARG A 310 22.96 11.94 8.04
N LYS A 311 24.08 12.45 7.54
CA LYS A 311 24.68 12.14 6.23
C LYS A 311 25.22 10.69 6.15
N SER A 312 24.34 9.68 6.19
CA SER A 312 24.72 8.27 5.98
C SER A 312 24.26 7.82 4.60
N LYS A 313 25.19 7.34 3.76
CA LYS A 313 24.89 6.84 2.40
C LYS A 313 23.87 5.70 2.40
N ASP A 314 23.86 4.85 3.44
CA ASP A 314 22.93 3.71 3.56
C ASP A 314 21.46 4.11 3.77
N ASN A 315 21.21 5.38 4.07
CA ASN A 315 19.90 5.92 4.43
C ASN A 315 19.33 6.89 3.39
N GLN A 316 19.94 6.94 2.20
CA GLN A 316 19.51 7.82 1.11
C GLN A 316 18.64 7.06 0.09
N ALA A 317 17.90 7.82 -0.72
CA ALA A 317 17.22 7.29 -1.89
C ALA A 317 18.24 6.63 -2.83
N PRO A 318 17.82 5.65 -3.65
CA PRO A 318 18.67 5.16 -4.74
C PRO A 318 19.17 6.29 -5.60
N ALA A 319 20.47 6.26 -5.98
CA ALA A 319 21.10 7.41 -6.64
C ALA A 319 20.50 7.73 -8.02
N SER A 320 19.95 6.74 -8.73
CA SER A 320 19.25 6.94 -10.01
C SER A 320 17.75 7.12 -9.89
N LEU A 321 17.21 7.34 -8.67
CA LEU A 321 15.76 7.50 -8.47
C LEU A 321 15.23 8.71 -9.27
N GLY A 322 14.24 8.47 -10.10
CA GLY A 322 13.62 9.52 -10.92
C GLY A 322 14.37 9.87 -12.19
N LEU A 323 15.55 9.27 -12.42
CA LEU A 323 16.36 9.51 -13.61
C LEU A 323 16.05 8.49 -14.72
N SER A 324 15.92 8.98 -15.96
CA SER A 324 15.81 8.12 -17.13
C SER A 324 17.19 7.56 -17.47
N TYR A 325 17.25 6.30 -17.87
CA TYR A 325 18.51 5.65 -18.28
C TYR A 325 18.53 5.45 -19.79
N PHE A 326 19.53 6.01 -20.45
CA PHE A 326 19.80 5.85 -21.88
C PHE A 326 21.04 4.99 -22.07
N ARG A 327 20.90 3.88 -22.79
CA ARG A 327 22.00 2.94 -23.01
C ARG A 327 23.10 3.53 -23.91
N GLU A 328 22.74 4.49 -24.76
CA GLU A 328 23.62 5.11 -25.73
C GLU A 328 24.49 6.23 -25.14
N GLU A 329 24.19 6.71 -23.92
CA GLU A 329 24.92 7.78 -23.22
C GLU A 329 25.93 7.23 -22.20
N ARG A 330 26.53 6.10 -22.47
CA ARG A 330 27.55 5.47 -21.61
C ARG A 330 28.88 6.22 -21.58
#